data_f59d2ac95393b8360beb4de1f6a795fd
#
_entry.id   f59d2ac95393b8360beb4de1f6a795fd
#
_cell.length_a   1.000
_cell.length_b   1.000
_cell.length_c   1.000
_cell.angle_alpha   90.00
_cell.angle_beta   90.00
_cell.angle_gamma   90.00
#
_symmetry.space_group_name_H-M   'P 1'
#
loop_
_entity.id
_entity.type
_entity.pdbx_description
1 polymer ?
#
loop_
_entity_poly.entity_id
_entity_poly.type
_entity_poly.pdbx_seq_one_letter_code
_entity_poly.pdbx_strand_id
1 'polypeptide(L)'
;MPARFYHPAEIAIGQIIELSAENKHHAARVLRLRNGDAITLFNGEGGEFSAHITHISKSNTTVLIDAYQAIECESPLQIELAQAICVNEKMDWIIQKAVELGVTRIQPITTDRSIVHLSDDRASKRQQHWQKIIVSACEQCGRNVLPQIYPLVSLTEWLSEKKTTQSPNNLYLMLSTTAQQSLKDLPKPAANAHWSLV
;
A
#
# COMPACT_ATOMS: atom_id res chain seq x y z
N MET A 1 -9.12 4.41 -18.23
CA MET A 1 -7.84 3.72 -17.92
C MET A 1 -8.08 2.22 -18.02
N PRO A 2 -7.11 1.42 -18.50
CA PRO A 2 -7.19 -0.03 -18.42
C PRO A 2 -7.33 -0.48 -16.96
N ALA A 3 -7.94 -1.65 -16.76
CA ALA A 3 -8.00 -2.27 -15.44
C ALA A 3 -6.59 -2.60 -14.95
N ARG A 4 -6.32 -2.35 -13.67
CA ARG A 4 -5.00 -2.59 -13.05
C ARG A 4 -5.08 -3.74 -12.07
N PHE A 5 -4.07 -4.63 -12.08
CA PHE A 5 -4.00 -5.78 -11.19
C PHE A 5 -2.58 -5.97 -10.66
N TYR A 6 -2.49 -6.24 -9.37
CA TYR A 6 -1.24 -6.62 -8.72
C TYR A 6 -0.90 -8.11 -9.00
N HIS A 7 0.36 -8.37 -9.30
CA HIS A 7 0.91 -9.72 -9.46
C HIS A 7 2.19 -9.86 -8.63
N PRO A 8 2.23 -10.74 -7.60
CA PRO A 8 3.31 -10.76 -6.61
C PRO A 8 4.63 -11.40 -7.08
N ALA A 9 4.73 -11.82 -8.34
CA ALA A 9 5.91 -12.45 -8.90
C ALA A 9 6.57 -11.55 -9.95
N GLU A 10 7.78 -11.89 -10.34
CA GLU A 10 8.49 -11.28 -11.45
C GLU A 10 7.65 -11.35 -12.74
N ILE A 11 7.65 -10.27 -13.50
CA ILE A 11 6.90 -10.14 -14.77
C ILE A 11 7.89 -9.90 -15.90
N ALA A 12 7.81 -10.70 -16.97
CA ALA A 12 8.63 -10.54 -18.17
C ALA A 12 7.78 -10.29 -19.42
N ILE A 13 8.31 -9.46 -20.34
CA ILE A 13 7.67 -9.21 -21.64
C ILE A 13 7.56 -10.53 -22.42
N GLY A 14 6.42 -10.77 -23.04
CA GLY A 14 6.11 -12.01 -23.76
C GLY A 14 5.65 -13.17 -22.86
N GLN A 15 5.66 -13.00 -21.55
CA GLN A 15 5.17 -14.00 -20.61
C GLN A 15 3.63 -14.08 -20.66
N ILE A 16 3.11 -15.32 -20.52
CA ILE A 16 1.69 -15.56 -20.27
C ILE A 16 1.52 -15.80 -18.76
N ILE A 17 0.71 -14.97 -18.13
CA ILE A 17 0.43 -15.02 -16.69
C ILE A 17 -1.01 -15.44 -16.46
N GLU A 18 -1.24 -16.38 -15.54
CA GLU A 18 -2.56 -16.66 -15.01
C GLU A 18 -2.87 -15.70 -13.87
N LEU A 19 -4.00 -14.98 -13.95
CA LEU A 19 -4.45 -14.08 -12.90
C LEU A 19 -4.86 -14.87 -11.64
N SER A 20 -4.60 -14.28 -10.47
CA SER A 20 -5.05 -14.81 -9.18
C SER A 20 -6.57 -15.04 -9.17
N ALA A 21 -7.06 -15.88 -8.27
CA ALA A 21 -8.50 -16.15 -8.15
C ALA A 21 -9.30 -14.86 -7.89
N GLU A 22 -8.74 -13.92 -7.13
CA GLU A 22 -9.35 -12.63 -6.82
C GLU A 22 -9.40 -11.73 -8.08
N ASN A 23 -8.26 -11.57 -8.77
CA ASN A 23 -8.14 -10.76 -9.98
C ASN A 23 -8.99 -11.34 -11.13
N LYS A 24 -9.02 -12.66 -11.27
CA LYS A 24 -9.90 -13.36 -12.21
C LYS A 24 -11.38 -13.06 -11.97
N HIS A 25 -11.82 -13.16 -10.71
CA HIS A 25 -13.20 -12.82 -10.35
C HIS A 25 -13.49 -11.34 -10.65
N HIS A 26 -12.58 -10.44 -10.30
CA HIS A 26 -12.71 -9.00 -10.56
C HIS A 26 -12.80 -8.71 -12.08
N ALA A 27 -11.87 -9.26 -12.86
CA ALA A 27 -11.85 -9.09 -14.32
C ALA A 27 -13.14 -9.60 -14.99
N ALA A 28 -13.58 -10.83 -14.67
CA ALA A 28 -14.68 -11.47 -15.36
C ALA A 28 -16.06 -11.01 -14.87
N ARG A 29 -16.24 -10.78 -13.56
CA ARG A 29 -17.56 -10.54 -12.96
C ARG A 29 -17.85 -9.08 -12.68
N VAL A 30 -16.86 -8.33 -12.22
CA VAL A 30 -17.02 -6.92 -11.88
C VAL A 30 -16.80 -6.06 -13.12
N LEU A 31 -15.66 -6.19 -13.76
CA LEU A 31 -15.27 -5.38 -14.91
C LEU A 31 -15.81 -5.91 -16.24
N ARG A 32 -16.20 -7.20 -16.29
CA ARG A 32 -16.77 -7.87 -17.48
C ARG A 32 -15.83 -7.80 -18.69
N LEU A 33 -14.54 -7.91 -18.44
CA LEU A 33 -13.52 -7.90 -19.48
C LEU A 33 -13.66 -9.11 -20.41
N ARG A 34 -13.11 -9.00 -21.61
CA ARG A 34 -13.16 -9.99 -22.70
C ARG A 34 -11.76 -10.29 -23.22
N ASN A 35 -11.64 -11.35 -24.00
CA ASN A 35 -10.41 -11.63 -24.75
C ASN A 35 -10.05 -10.43 -25.63
N GLY A 36 -8.79 -10.02 -25.61
CA GLY A 36 -8.24 -8.84 -26.30
C GLY A 36 -8.31 -7.54 -25.51
N ASP A 37 -9.04 -7.49 -24.40
CA ASP A 37 -9.10 -6.28 -23.59
C ASP A 37 -7.73 -5.99 -22.94
N ALA A 38 -7.33 -4.72 -23.02
CA ALA A 38 -6.09 -4.24 -22.42
C ALA A 38 -6.22 -4.11 -20.89
N ILE A 39 -5.17 -4.52 -20.20
CA ILE A 39 -5.01 -4.36 -18.76
C ILE A 39 -3.61 -3.87 -18.42
N THR A 40 -3.41 -3.44 -17.19
CA THR A 40 -2.10 -3.12 -16.63
C THR A 40 -1.80 -4.09 -15.48
N LEU A 41 -0.58 -4.62 -15.44
CA LEU A 41 -0.06 -5.34 -14.29
C LEU A 41 1.08 -4.56 -13.63
N PHE A 42 1.24 -4.74 -12.33
CA PHE A 42 2.40 -4.25 -11.58
C PHE A 42 2.75 -5.25 -10.46
N ASN A 43 4.04 -5.31 -10.09
CA ASN A 43 4.54 -6.27 -9.11
C ASN A 43 4.90 -5.65 -7.74
N GLY A 44 4.75 -4.33 -7.60
CA GLY A 44 5.07 -3.62 -6.36
C GLY A 44 6.51 -3.12 -6.27
N GLU A 45 7.33 -3.34 -7.30
CA GLU A 45 8.75 -2.95 -7.34
C GLU A 45 9.02 -1.69 -8.17
N GLY A 46 7.96 -1.07 -8.68
CA GLY A 46 8.02 0.10 -9.54
C GLY A 46 7.83 -0.21 -11.02
N GLY A 47 7.39 0.79 -11.77
CA GLY A 47 6.96 0.64 -13.15
C GLY A 47 5.70 -0.21 -13.30
N GLU A 48 5.22 -0.34 -14.53
CA GLU A 48 4.04 -1.13 -14.84
C GLU A 48 4.18 -1.85 -16.17
N PHE A 49 3.38 -2.89 -16.36
CA PHE A 49 3.36 -3.71 -17.56
C PHE A 49 2.01 -3.58 -18.26
N SER A 50 2.03 -3.18 -19.52
CA SER A 50 0.86 -3.31 -20.39
C SER A 50 0.70 -4.77 -20.80
N ALA A 51 -0.54 -5.24 -20.78
CA ALA A 51 -0.90 -6.61 -21.14
C ALA A 51 -2.29 -6.64 -21.77
N HIS A 52 -2.64 -7.75 -22.39
CA HIS A 52 -4.00 -8.00 -22.84
C HIS A 52 -4.48 -9.41 -22.44
N ILE A 53 -5.78 -9.56 -22.31
CA ILE A 53 -6.40 -10.83 -21.96
C ILE A 53 -6.34 -11.75 -23.17
N THR A 54 -5.67 -12.90 -23.03
CA THR A 54 -5.61 -13.95 -24.06
C THR A 54 -6.71 -14.99 -23.91
N HIS A 55 -7.13 -15.25 -22.67
CA HIS A 55 -8.23 -16.17 -22.38
C HIS A 55 -8.96 -15.76 -21.11
N ILE A 56 -10.29 -15.80 -21.14
CA ILE A 56 -11.13 -15.58 -19.96
C ILE A 56 -12.24 -16.61 -19.88
N SER A 57 -12.32 -17.32 -18.77
CA SER A 57 -13.35 -18.32 -18.46
C SER A 57 -13.70 -18.31 -16.98
N LYS A 58 -14.64 -19.13 -16.55
CA LYS A 58 -14.97 -19.31 -15.13
C LYS A 58 -13.83 -19.91 -14.32
N SER A 59 -13.02 -20.75 -14.93
CA SER A 59 -11.95 -21.51 -14.28
C SER A 59 -10.59 -20.85 -14.40
N ASN A 60 -10.33 -20.13 -15.50
CA ASN A 60 -9.01 -19.57 -15.79
C ASN A 60 -9.11 -18.23 -16.53
N THR A 61 -8.18 -17.33 -16.25
CA THR A 61 -7.97 -16.08 -17.00
C THR A 61 -6.48 -15.89 -17.18
N THR A 62 -6.04 -15.83 -18.43
CA THR A 62 -4.63 -15.62 -18.79
C THR A 62 -4.46 -14.31 -19.55
N VAL A 63 -3.29 -13.71 -19.38
CA VAL A 63 -2.90 -12.45 -20.01
C VAL A 63 -1.52 -12.59 -20.62
N LEU A 64 -1.27 -11.96 -21.75
CA LEU A 64 0.04 -11.82 -22.36
C LEU A 64 0.62 -10.44 -22.05
N ILE A 65 1.87 -10.41 -21.62
CA ILE A 65 2.59 -9.19 -21.29
C ILE A 65 3.16 -8.59 -22.59
N ASP A 66 2.74 -7.38 -22.91
CA ASP A 66 3.10 -6.70 -24.16
C ASP A 66 4.35 -5.85 -24.01
N ALA A 67 4.43 -5.01 -22.95
CA ALA A 67 5.54 -4.09 -22.75
C ALA A 67 5.69 -3.69 -21.29
N TYR A 68 6.89 -3.25 -20.91
CA TYR A 68 7.19 -2.60 -19.64
C TYR A 68 7.24 -1.07 -19.81
N GLN A 69 6.72 -0.35 -18.84
CA GLN A 69 6.75 1.11 -18.78
C GLN A 69 7.32 1.55 -17.43
N ALA A 70 8.41 2.32 -17.47
CA ALA A 70 9.08 2.87 -16.28
C ALA A 70 8.33 4.11 -15.76
N ILE A 71 7.05 3.94 -15.43
CA ILE A 71 6.21 5.01 -14.88
C ILE A 71 6.25 4.93 -13.37
N GLU A 72 6.63 6.03 -12.72
CA GLU A 72 6.60 6.18 -11.27
C GLU A 72 5.78 7.39 -10.85
N CYS A 73 4.91 7.15 -9.85
CA CYS A 73 4.07 8.18 -9.24
C CYS A 73 4.41 8.40 -7.76
N GLU A 74 5.53 7.84 -7.29
CA GLU A 74 5.93 7.93 -5.90
C GLU A 74 6.46 9.32 -5.52
N SER A 75 6.10 9.75 -4.31
CA SER A 75 6.69 10.96 -3.73
C SER A 75 8.16 10.71 -3.37
N PRO A 76 9.07 11.68 -3.60
CA PRO A 76 10.44 11.58 -3.09
C PRO A 76 10.53 11.61 -1.57
N LEU A 77 9.49 12.09 -0.88
CA LEU A 77 9.40 12.09 0.57
C LEU A 77 8.90 10.73 1.07
N GLN A 78 9.69 10.09 1.91
CA GLN A 78 9.31 8.83 2.55
C GLN A 78 8.47 9.12 3.80
N ILE A 79 7.21 8.70 3.79
CA ILE A 79 6.28 8.93 4.90
C ILE A 79 5.94 7.61 5.57
N GLU A 80 6.20 7.53 6.88
CA GLU A 80 5.71 6.47 7.76
C GLU A 80 4.53 6.99 8.57
N LEU A 81 3.42 6.26 8.58
CA LEU A 81 2.28 6.52 9.43
C LEU A 81 2.24 5.52 10.59
N ALA A 82 2.50 5.99 11.81
CA ALA A 82 2.30 5.21 13.03
C ALA A 82 0.86 5.43 13.51
N GLN A 83 -0.03 4.50 13.16
CA GLN A 83 -1.47 4.62 13.41
C GLN A 83 -1.91 3.78 14.59
N ALA A 84 -2.46 4.43 15.62
CA ALA A 84 -3.14 3.71 16.71
C ALA A 84 -4.33 2.91 16.16
N ILE A 85 -4.40 1.60 16.51
CA ILE A 85 -5.48 0.75 16.04
C ILE A 85 -6.83 1.28 16.52
N CYS A 86 -7.78 1.33 15.63
CA CYS A 86 -9.16 1.74 15.87
C CYS A 86 -10.15 0.69 15.36
N VAL A 87 -11.45 0.98 15.46
CA VAL A 87 -12.49 0.07 14.97
C VAL A 87 -12.30 -0.24 13.48
N ASN A 88 -12.67 -1.45 13.11
CA ASN A 88 -12.33 -2.11 11.84
C ASN A 88 -12.47 -1.22 10.61
N GLU A 89 -13.68 -0.73 10.33
CA GLU A 89 -13.97 0.06 9.12
C GLU A 89 -13.17 1.37 9.07
N LYS A 90 -12.94 1.99 10.23
CA LYS A 90 -12.15 3.21 10.30
C LYS A 90 -10.68 2.96 9.99
N MET A 91 -10.11 1.86 10.50
CA MET A 91 -8.73 1.48 10.20
C MET A 91 -8.55 1.16 8.72
N ASP A 92 -9.48 0.44 8.13
CA ASP A 92 -9.48 0.09 6.72
C ASP A 92 -9.50 1.36 5.84
N TRP A 93 -10.36 2.31 6.19
CA TRP A 93 -10.43 3.61 5.50
C TRP A 93 -9.14 4.43 5.66
N ILE A 94 -8.55 4.47 6.86
CA ILE A 94 -7.28 5.18 7.11
C ILE A 94 -6.17 4.59 6.24
N ILE A 95 -6.04 3.27 6.20
CA ILE A 95 -5.02 2.60 5.38
C ILE A 95 -5.21 2.92 3.90
N GLN A 96 -6.43 2.80 3.40
CA GLN A 96 -6.74 3.15 2.01
C GLN A 96 -6.31 4.59 1.69
N LYS A 97 -6.71 5.56 2.53
CA LYS A 97 -6.36 6.98 2.29
C LYS A 97 -4.88 7.27 2.48
N ALA A 98 -4.20 6.60 3.42
CA ALA A 98 -2.76 6.71 3.57
C ALA A 98 -2.01 6.25 2.30
N VAL A 99 -2.45 5.14 1.69
CA VAL A 99 -1.90 4.66 0.41
C VAL A 99 -2.13 5.68 -0.70
N GLU A 100 -3.36 6.15 -0.88
CA GLU A 100 -3.73 7.14 -1.90
C GLU A 100 -2.93 8.45 -1.76
N LEU A 101 -2.57 8.84 -0.52
CA LEU A 101 -1.80 10.05 -0.21
C LEU A 101 -0.28 9.85 -0.26
N GLY A 102 0.21 8.65 -0.62
CA GLY A 102 1.63 8.42 -0.85
C GLY A 102 2.42 7.97 0.38
N VAL A 103 1.77 7.50 1.45
CA VAL A 103 2.47 6.86 2.57
C VAL A 103 3.24 5.64 2.08
N THR A 104 4.51 5.50 2.50
CA THR A 104 5.39 4.40 2.10
C THR A 104 5.47 3.29 3.15
N ARG A 105 5.19 3.61 4.42
CA ARG A 105 5.22 2.67 5.54
C ARG A 105 4.04 2.91 6.47
N ILE A 106 3.40 1.83 6.92
CA ILE A 106 2.32 1.88 7.90
C ILE A 106 2.73 1.02 9.09
N GLN A 107 2.80 1.64 10.26
CA GLN A 107 3.07 0.98 11.52
C GLN A 107 1.81 1.02 12.39
N PRO A 108 1.05 -0.07 12.47
CA PRO A 108 -0.03 -0.18 13.46
C PRO A 108 0.55 -0.17 14.87
N ILE A 109 -0.02 0.63 15.77
CA ILE A 109 0.43 0.71 17.17
C ILE A 109 -0.72 0.53 18.14
N THR A 110 -0.42 0.01 19.32
CA THR A 110 -1.31 0.06 20.50
C THR A 110 -0.88 1.17 21.43
N THR A 111 -1.85 1.81 22.08
CA THR A 111 -1.62 2.81 23.14
C THR A 111 -2.44 2.42 24.37
N ASP A 112 -2.12 3.00 25.52
CA ASP A 112 -2.86 2.74 26.78
C ASP A 112 -4.36 3.07 26.66
N ARG A 113 -4.73 3.93 25.73
CA ARG A 113 -6.11 4.33 25.48
C ARG A 113 -6.75 3.60 24.28
N SER A 114 -6.05 2.63 23.69
CA SER A 114 -6.61 1.82 22.61
C SER A 114 -7.77 0.98 23.11
N ILE A 115 -8.94 1.15 22.52
CA ILE A 115 -10.15 0.36 22.84
C ILE A 115 -10.02 -1.07 22.29
N VAL A 116 -9.26 -1.23 21.21
CA VAL A 116 -9.09 -2.51 20.52
C VAL A 116 -7.84 -3.21 21.07
N HIS A 117 -8.02 -4.40 21.62
CA HIS A 117 -6.95 -5.30 22.03
C HIS A 117 -6.96 -6.53 21.13
N LEU A 118 -5.85 -6.82 20.48
CA LEU A 118 -5.70 -7.97 19.58
C LEU A 118 -4.72 -8.97 20.21
N SER A 119 -5.11 -10.26 20.21
CA SER A 119 -4.14 -11.33 20.40
C SER A 119 -3.27 -11.49 19.15
N ASP A 120 -2.11 -12.12 19.26
CA ASP A 120 -1.14 -12.26 18.18
C ASP A 120 -1.75 -12.87 16.91
N ASP A 121 -2.59 -13.91 17.05
CA ASP A 121 -3.30 -14.53 15.92
C ASP A 121 -4.27 -13.56 15.24
N ARG A 122 -4.94 -12.71 16.02
CA ARG A 122 -5.85 -11.70 15.47
C ARG A 122 -5.09 -10.55 14.83
N ALA A 123 -3.96 -10.15 15.41
CA ALA A 123 -3.08 -9.13 14.85
C ALA A 123 -2.54 -9.56 13.48
N SER A 124 -2.06 -10.81 13.37
CA SER A 124 -1.58 -11.38 12.10
C SER A 124 -2.68 -11.42 11.02
N LYS A 125 -3.89 -11.88 11.37
CA LYS A 125 -5.03 -11.87 10.44
C LYS A 125 -5.42 -10.46 9.99
N ARG A 126 -5.33 -9.48 10.91
CA ARG A 126 -5.57 -8.08 10.58
C ARG A 126 -4.53 -7.52 9.64
N GLN A 127 -3.26 -7.79 9.88
CA GLN A 127 -2.18 -7.38 8.99
C GLN A 127 -2.37 -7.92 7.57
N GLN A 128 -2.75 -9.19 7.43
CA GLN A 128 -3.07 -9.79 6.13
C GLN A 128 -4.28 -9.11 5.45
N HIS A 129 -5.31 -8.76 6.22
CA HIS A 129 -6.45 -8.01 5.71
C HIS A 129 -6.04 -6.62 5.23
N TRP A 130 -5.27 -5.88 6.01
CA TRP A 130 -4.77 -4.56 5.66
C TRP A 130 -3.83 -4.58 4.44
N GLN A 131 -3.02 -5.65 4.30
CA GLN A 131 -2.21 -5.85 3.10
C GLN A 131 -3.07 -5.92 1.83
N LYS A 132 -4.23 -6.58 1.89
CA LYS A 132 -5.17 -6.61 0.75
C LYS A 132 -5.75 -5.23 0.44
N ILE A 133 -6.05 -4.44 1.47
CA ILE A 133 -6.51 -3.05 1.28
C ILE A 133 -5.44 -2.21 0.59
N ILE A 134 -4.16 -2.36 0.99
CA ILE A 134 -3.03 -1.69 0.35
C ILE A 134 -2.97 -2.04 -1.14
N VAL A 135 -3.04 -3.33 -1.49
CA VAL A 135 -3.04 -3.78 -2.88
C VAL A 135 -4.18 -3.15 -3.67
N SER A 136 -5.42 -3.26 -3.15
CA SER A 136 -6.60 -2.70 -3.83
C SER A 136 -6.53 -1.18 -3.99
N ALA A 137 -5.99 -0.47 -2.98
CA ALA A 137 -5.78 0.97 -3.07
C ALA A 137 -4.73 1.33 -4.15
N CYS A 138 -3.63 0.58 -4.26
CA CYS A 138 -2.63 0.77 -5.30
C CYS A 138 -3.18 0.49 -6.70
N GLU A 139 -4.00 -0.56 -6.85
CA GLU A 139 -4.71 -0.85 -8.10
C GLU A 139 -5.58 0.33 -8.53
N GLN A 140 -6.29 0.96 -7.58
CA GLN A 140 -7.21 2.05 -7.86
C GLN A 140 -6.50 3.39 -8.07
N CYS A 141 -5.48 3.74 -7.28
CA CYS A 141 -4.84 5.05 -7.34
C CYS A 141 -3.65 5.14 -8.31
N GLY A 142 -3.23 4.01 -8.90
CA GLY A 142 -2.17 3.97 -9.91
C GLY A 142 -0.75 3.88 -9.35
N ARG A 143 -0.57 3.61 -8.06
CA ARG A 143 0.76 3.38 -7.49
C ARG A 143 1.31 2.03 -7.94
N ASN A 144 2.61 2.01 -8.27
CA ASN A 144 3.34 0.82 -8.71
C ASN A 144 4.22 0.22 -7.61
N VAL A 145 4.41 0.94 -6.50
CA VAL A 145 5.13 0.48 -5.31
C VAL A 145 4.13 0.25 -4.18
N LEU A 146 4.17 -0.94 -3.56
CA LEU A 146 3.30 -1.24 -2.43
C LEU A 146 3.88 -0.66 -1.13
N PRO A 147 3.11 0.15 -0.38
CA PRO A 147 3.48 0.51 0.98
C PRO A 147 3.67 -0.72 1.87
N GLN A 148 4.68 -0.66 2.72
CA GLN A 148 4.94 -1.73 3.67
C GLN A 148 4.08 -1.56 4.93
N ILE A 149 3.37 -2.63 5.35
CA ILE A 149 2.68 -2.66 6.63
C ILE A 149 3.41 -3.58 7.60
N TYR A 150 3.72 -3.03 8.78
CA TYR A 150 4.48 -3.72 9.82
C TYR A 150 3.56 -4.48 10.79
N PRO A 151 4.10 -5.45 11.54
CA PRO A 151 3.38 -6.05 12.66
C PRO A 151 2.96 -5.01 13.71
N LEU A 152 1.89 -5.32 14.44
CA LEU A 152 1.41 -4.47 15.54
C LEU A 152 2.44 -4.46 16.68
N VAL A 153 2.78 -3.25 17.15
CA VAL A 153 3.66 -3.04 18.33
C VAL A 153 3.03 -2.03 19.28
N SER A 154 3.56 -1.90 20.49
CA SER A 154 3.16 -0.81 21.39
C SER A 154 3.78 0.53 20.96
N LEU A 155 3.14 1.63 21.31
CA LEU A 155 3.72 2.97 21.11
C LEU A 155 5.08 3.11 21.77
N THR A 156 5.27 2.52 22.96
CA THR A 156 6.53 2.55 23.70
C THR A 156 7.65 1.82 22.95
N GLU A 157 7.37 0.65 22.39
CA GLU A 157 8.33 -0.11 21.57
C GLU A 157 8.71 0.68 20.32
N TRP A 158 7.72 1.19 19.59
CA TRP A 158 7.97 1.99 18.40
C TRP A 158 8.83 3.24 18.71
N LEU A 159 8.51 3.99 19.78
CA LEU A 159 9.31 5.14 20.19
C LEU A 159 10.74 4.77 20.61
N SER A 160 10.92 3.61 21.23
CA SER A 160 12.25 3.12 21.61
C SER A 160 13.10 2.79 20.39
N GLU A 161 12.53 2.16 19.37
CA GLU A 161 13.19 1.91 18.10
C GLU A 161 13.59 3.20 17.41
N LYS A 162 12.68 4.19 17.33
CA LYS A 162 12.96 5.48 16.68
C LYS A 162 14.07 6.29 17.37
N LYS A 163 14.25 6.16 18.68
CA LYS A 163 15.36 6.79 19.40
C LYS A 163 16.71 6.25 18.98
N THR A 164 16.80 4.98 18.61
CA THR A 164 18.06 4.34 18.19
C THR A 164 18.41 4.62 16.73
N THR A 165 17.42 5.01 15.92
CA THR A 165 17.56 5.24 14.46
C THR A 165 17.54 6.72 14.07
N GLN A 166 17.88 7.62 15.00
CA GLN A 166 17.90 9.05 14.71
C GLN A 166 18.91 9.40 13.60
N SER A 167 18.42 10.15 12.63
CA SER A 167 19.21 10.70 11.52
C SER A 167 18.80 12.17 11.30
N PRO A 168 19.73 13.03 10.87
CA PRO A 168 19.40 14.44 10.56
C PRO A 168 18.28 14.60 9.51
N ASN A 169 18.09 13.60 8.68
CA ASN A 169 17.05 13.60 7.63
C ASN A 169 15.69 13.04 8.10
N ASN A 170 15.61 12.56 9.35
CA ASN A 170 14.39 12.00 9.92
C ASN A 170 13.66 13.05 10.75
N LEU A 171 12.37 13.21 10.49
CA LEU A 171 11.49 14.08 11.27
C LEU A 171 10.36 13.25 11.89
N TYR A 172 10.18 13.40 13.18
CA TYR A 172 9.11 12.73 13.94
C TYR A 172 8.06 13.76 14.35
N LEU A 173 6.82 13.56 13.91
CA LEU A 173 5.73 14.49 14.13
C LEU A 173 4.59 13.79 14.88
N MET A 174 4.19 14.38 15.99
CA MET A 174 2.97 14.00 16.68
C MET A 174 1.87 15.01 16.32
N LEU A 175 0.79 14.52 15.72
CA LEU A 175 -0.36 15.35 15.38
C LEU A 175 -1.19 15.62 16.65
N SER A 176 -1.32 16.87 17.01
CA SER A 176 -2.07 17.30 18.20
C SER A 176 -3.02 18.44 17.87
N THR A 177 -4.24 18.36 18.39
CA THR A 177 -5.25 19.44 18.26
C THR A 177 -4.87 20.72 19.02
N THR A 178 -3.90 20.63 19.94
CA THR A 178 -3.39 21.75 20.75
C THR A 178 -2.01 22.23 20.27
N ALA A 179 -1.52 21.73 19.16
CA ALA A 179 -0.23 22.14 18.61
C ALA A 179 -0.25 23.63 18.24
N GLN A 180 0.80 24.35 18.61
CA GLN A 180 0.98 25.76 18.25
C GLN A 180 1.69 25.94 16.90
N GLN A 181 2.39 24.91 16.43
CA GLN A 181 3.07 24.92 15.14
C GLN A 181 2.22 24.24 14.07
N SER A 182 2.21 24.80 12.88
CA SER A 182 1.60 24.22 11.69
C SER A 182 2.64 23.44 10.89
N LEU A 183 2.20 22.46 10.11
CA LEU A 183 3.07 21.78 9.13
C LEU A 183 3.72 22.76 8.14
N LYS A 184 3.10 23.93 7.89
CA LYS A 184 3.64 24.97 7.01
C LYS A 184 4.86 25.69 7.61
N ASP A 185 5.02 25.64 8.93
CA ASP A 185 6.12 26.27 9.65
C ASP A 185 7.36 25.36 9.72
N LEU A 186 7.23 24.12 9.27
CA LEU A 186 8.33 23.18 9.22
C LEU A 186 9.25 23.45 8.03
N PRO A 187 10.55 23.13 8.16
CA PRO A 187 11.48 23.21 7.04
C PRO A 187 11.01 22.29 5.92
N LYS A 188 11.22 22.72 4.66
CA LYS A 188 10.96 21.85 3.53
C LYS A 188 11.79 20.58 3.64
N PRO A 189 11.21 19.38 3.40
CA PRO A 189 11.95 18.13 3.46
C PRO A 189 13.07 18.15 2.43
N ALA A 190 14.24 17.63 2.82
CA ALA A 190 15.30 17.33 1.88
C ALA A 190 14.86 16.18 0.93
N ALA A 191 15.52 16.05 -0.20
CA ALA A 191 15.33 14.88 -1.04
C ALA A 191 15.59 13.59 -0.24
N ASN A 192 14.71 12.61 -0.34
CA ASN A 192 14.76 11.34 0.41
C ASN A 192 14.68 11.50 1.95
N ALA A 193 14.10 12.59 2.43
CA ALA A 193 13.79 12.73 3.85
C ALA A 193 12.76 11.68 4.29
N HIS A 194 12.86 11.25 5.55
CA HIS A 194 11.92 10.32 6.16
C HIS A 194 11.14 11.02 7.26
N TRP A 195 9.82 11.07 7.12
CA TRP A 195 8.91 11.66 8.09
C TRP A 195 8.03 10.58 8.71
N SER A 196 8.06 10.50 10.03
CA SER A 196 7.16 9.61 10.79
C SER A 196 6.07 10.44 11.45
N LEU A 197 4.82 10.12 11.16
CA LEU A 197 3.61 10.76 11.72
C LEU A 197 2.98 9.83 12.75
N VAL A 198 2.62 10.33 13.91
CA VAL A 198 1.90 9.60 14.97
C VAL A 198 0.74 10.44 15.54
#